data_579d7ef505d7947ba6d04543d526010d
#
_entry.id   579d7ef505d7947ba6d04543d526010d
#
_cell.length_a   1.000
_cell.length_b   1.000
_cell.length_c   1.000
_cell.angle_alpha   90.00
_cell.angle_beta   90.00
_cell.angle_gamma   90.00
#
_symmetry.space_group_name_H-M   'P 1'
#
loop_
_entity.id
_entity.type
_entity.pdbx_description
1 polymer ?
#
loop_
_entity_poly.entity_id
_entity_poly.type
_entity_poly.pdbx_seq_one_letter_code
_entity_poly.pdbx_strand_id
1 'polypeptide(L)'
;MGTALWAAQRLMQHDSSYVFPRYCDGHTCNANPASAALNKWMKTTIGGDYVVHGLRHSLRDRLRAVECPSDIIDQIGGWTTTGIGHAYGRGYRVEILAKWMKKIEC
;
A
#
# COMPACT_ATOMS: atom_id res chain seq x y z
N MET A 1 -3.91 -4.13 11.30
CA MET A 1 -5.03 -3.25 10.85
C MET A 1 -5.23 -2.04 11.77
N GLY A 2 -5.21 -2.21 13.09
CA GLY A 2 -5.43 -1.09 14.03
C GLY A 2 -4.48 0.08 13.87
N THR A 3 -3.19 -0.15 13.65
CA THR A 3 -2.18 0.90 13.49
C THR A 3 -2.40 1.74 12.22
N ALA A 4 -2.76 1.10 11.11
CA ALA A 4 -3.03 1.79 9.85
C ALA A 4 -4.30 2.67 9.95
N LEU A 5 -5.35 2.14 10.57
CA LEU A 5 -6.59 2.90 10.81
C LEU A 5 -6.34 4.09 11.74
N TRP A 6 -5.60 3.89 12.82
CA TRP A 6 -5.21 4.95 13.74
C TRP A 6 -4.40 6.05 13.02
N ALA A 7 -3.42 5.67 12.20
CA ALA A 7 -2.63 6.63 11.44
C ALA A 7 -3.50 7.42 10.45
N ALA A 8 -4.39 6.73 9.73
CA ALA A 8 -5.32 7.38 8.81
C ALA A 8 -6.24 8.38 9.51
N GLN A 9 -6.84 8.00 10.65
CA GLN A 9 -7.69 8.89 11.45
C GLN A 9 -6.93 10.12 11.94
N ARG A 10 -5.68 9.97 12.33
CA ARG A 10 -4.86 11.08 12.80
C ARG A 10 -4.48 12.05 11.68
N LEU A 11 -4.24 11.54 10.48
CA LEU A 11 -3.93 12.34 9.30
C LEU A 11 -5.15 13.09 8.75
N MET A 12 -6.37 12.63 9.04
CA MET A 12 -7.61 13.29 8.63
C MET A 12 -8.06 14.44 9.56
N GLN A 13 -7.29 14.78 10.59
CA GLN A 13 -7.62 15.84 11.56
C GLN A 13 -7.23 17.26 11.10
N HIS A 14 -7.05 17.49 9.81
CA HIS A 14 -6.77 18.81 9.26
C HIS A 14 -7.72 19.15 8.11
N ASP A 15 -7.90 20.45 7.85
CA ASP A 15 -8.86 21.01 6.87
C ASP A 15 -8.44 20.82 5.40
N SER A 16 -7.65 19.81 5.08
CA SER A 16 -7.23 19.53 3.72
C SER A 16 -8.02 18.36 3.11
N SER A 17 -8.33 18.45 1.84
CA SER A 17 -8.87 17.33 1.05
C SER A 17 -7.86 16.20 0.84
N TYR A 18 -6.59 16.43 1.17
CA TYR A 18 -5.52 15.46 1.00
C TYR A 18 -5.01 14.94 2.34
N VAL A 19 -4.71 13.66 2.40
CA VAL A 19 -4.14 13.01 3.59
C VAL A 19 -2.74 13.54 3.92
N PHE A 20 -1.97 13.91 2.90
CA PHE A 20 -0.62 14.49 3.03
C PHE A 20 -0.54 15.86 2.32
N PRO A 21 -1.11 16.92 2.90
CA PRO A 21 -1.25 18.21 2.22
C PRO A 21 0.07 18.89 1.90
N ARG A 22 1.15 18.57 2.63
CA ARG A 22 2.49 19.17 2.44
C ARG A 22 3.02 19.00 1.01
N TYR A 23 2.59 17.95 0.31
CA TYR A 23 3.07 17.63 -1.05
C TYR A 23 2.03 17.92 -2.13
N CYS A 24 0.99 18.67 -1.78
CA CYS A 24 -0.12 18.99 -2.66
C CYS A 24 -0.33 20.50 -2.74
N ASP A 25 -0.71 20.99 -3.92
CA ASP A 25 -0.97 22.42 -4.17
C ASP A 25 -2.46 22.78 -4.21
N GLY A 26 -3.34 21.88 -3.82
CA GLY A 26 -4.80 22.04 -3.88
C GLY A 26 -5.45 21.42 -5.13
N HIS A 27 -4.68 21.15 -6.17
CA HIS A 27 -5.16 20.53 -7.42
C HIS A 27 -4.43 19.23 -7.73
N THR A 28 -3.12 19.20 -7.50
CA THR A 28 -2.26 18.04 -7.77
C THR A 28 -1.37 17.74 -6.59
N CYS A 29 -0.92 16.49 -6.50
CA CYS A 29 0.06 16.05 -5.52
C CYS A 29 1.35 15.59 -6.21
N ASN A 30 2.49 16.06 -5.70
CA ASN A 30 3.80 15.64 -6.20
C ASN A 30 4.37 14.53 -5.32
N ALA A 31 4.40 13.32 -5.87
CA ALA A 31 4.91 12.14 -5.17
C ALA A 31 6.44 12.10 -5.05
N ASN A 32 7.17 12.79 -5.95
CA ASN A 32 8.63 12.71 -5.99
C ASN A 32 9.30 13.28 -4.73
N PRO A 33 8.97 14.50 -4.25
CA PRO A 33 9.52 15.02 -3.00
C PRO A 33 9.12 14.18 -1.79
N ALA A 34 7.90 13.64 -1.76
CA ALA A 34 7.45 12.75 -0.69
C ALA A 34 8.27 11.46 -0.65
N SER A 35 8.47 10.83 -1.81
CA SER A 35 9.29 9.62 -1.94
C SER A 35 10.74 9.88 -1.52
N ALA A 36 11.34 10.99 -1.96
CA ALA A 36 12.70 11.36 -1.60
C ALA A 36 12.85 11.56 -0.09
N ALA A 37 11.93 12.27 0.55
CA ALA A 37 11.93 12.49 2.00
C ALA A 37 11.77 11.18 2.80
N LEU A 38 10.85 10.31 2.38
CA LEU A 38 10.63 9.02 3.03
C LEU A 38 11.82 8.08 2.87
N ASN A 39 12.42 8.01 1.68
CA ASN A 39 13.60 7.18 1.44
C ASN A 39 14.82 7.68 2.24
N LYS A 40 15.00 9.00 2.33
CA LYS A 40 16.04 9.60 3.18
C LYS A 40 15.81 9.23 4.66
N TRP A 41 14.60 9.34 5.14
CA TRP A 41 14.25 8.95 6.51
C TRP A 41 14.51 7.47 6.76
N MET A 42 14.10 6.58 5.86
CA MET A 42 14.37 5.13 5.99
C MET A 42 15.86 4.85 6.06
N LYS A 43 16.65 5.48 5.19
CA LYS A 43 18.12 5.29 5.16
C LYS A 43 18.77 5.75 6.47
N THR A 44 18.32 6.87 7.04
CA THR A 44 18.91 7.41 8.28
C THR A 44 18.42 6.69 9.53
N THR A 45 17.19 6.17 9.56
CA THR A 45 16.56 5.59 10.75
C THR A 45 16.72 4.08 10.82
N ILE A 46 16.55 3.40 9.67
CA ILE A 46 16.60 1.93 9.58
C ILE A 46 17.99 1.47 9.13
N GLY A 47 18.64 2.28 8.30
CA GLY A 47 19.91 1.92 7.65
C GLY A 47 19.71 1.04 6.43
N GLY A 48 20.85 0.68 5.76
CA GLY A 48 20.82 -0.14 4.56
C GLY A 48 20.27 0.58 3.32
N ASP A 49 20.03 -0.18 2.27
CA ASP A 49 19.53 0.32 0.98
C ASP A 49 18.01 0.12 0.82
N TYR A 50 17.28 0.18 1.93
CA TYR A 50 15.83 0.05 1.90
C TYR A 50 15.17 1.31 1.34
N VAL A 51 14.17 1.09 0.50
CA VAL A 51 13.33 2.14 -0.08
C VAL A 51 11.86 1.86 0.17
N VAL A 52 11.04 2.92 0.20
CA VAL A 52 9.58 2.79 0.44
C VAL A 52 8.93 1.83 -0.56
N HIS A 53 9.37 1.83 -1.82
CA HIS A 53 8.85 0.90 -2.83
C HIS A 53 9.12 -0.57 -2.48
N GLY A 54 10.15 -0.86 -1.69
CA GLY A 54 10.44 -2.19 -1.16
C GLY A 54 9.32 -2.78 -0.30
N LEU A 55 8.56 -1.92 0.39
CA LEU A 55 7.39 -2.36 1.16
C LEU A 55 6.32 -3.02 0.28
N ARG A 56 6.17 -2.54 -0.96
CA ARG A 56 5.28 -3.12 -1.95
C ARG A 56 5.71 -4.53 -2.36
N HIS A 57 7.01 -4.75 -2.54
CA HIS A 57 7.55 -6.09 -2.80
C HIS A 57 7.40 -7.01 -1.59
N SER A 58 7.69 -6.52 -0.39
CA SER A 58 7.51 -7.28 0.85
C SER A 58 6.06 -7.74 1.04
N LEU A 59 5.08 -6.89 0.77
CA LEU A 59 3.67 -7.27 0.83
C LEU A 59 3.37 -8.44 -0.12
N ARG A 60 3.87 -8.36 -1.35
CA ARG A 60 3.67 -9.41 -2.35
C ARG A 60 4.31 -10.73 -1.92
N ASP A 61 5.53 -10.68 -1.41
CA ASP A 61 6.26 -11.87 -0.97
C ASP A 61 5.61 -12.52 0.26
N ARG A 62 5.13 -11.72 1.21
CA ARG A 62 4.41 -12.23 2.39
C ARG A 62 3.09 -12.89 2.00
N LEU A 63 2.34 -12.34 1.06
CA LEU A 63 1.12 -12.97 0.54
C LEU A 63 1.43 -14.27 -0.20
N ARG A 64 2.51 -14.33 -0.98
CA ARG A 64 2.97 -15.57 -1.61
C ARG A 64 3.40 -16.63 -0.61
N ALA A 65 4.06 -16.23 0.48
CA ALA A 65 4.49 -17.16 1.52
C ALA A 65 3.32 -17.86 2.24
N VAL A 66 2.13 -17.26 2.25
CA VAL A 66 0.91 -17.88 2.77
C VAL A 66 0.04 -18.51 1.67
N GLU A 67 0.62 -18.72 0.48
CA GLU A 67 -0.03 -19.36 -0.67
C GLU A 67 -1.28 -18.62 -1.17
N CYS A 68 -1.28 -17.28 -1.06
CA CYS A 68 -2.36 -16.45 -1.59
C CYS A 68 -2.40 -16.54 -3.12
N PRO A 69 -3.55 -16.77 -3.74
CA PRO A 69 -3.69 -16.77 -5.19
C PRO A 69 -3.22 -15.45 -5.83
N SER A 70 -2.56 -15.54 -6.98
CA SER A 70 -1.92 -14.38 -7.63
C SER A 70 -2.88 -13.27 -8.00
N ASP A 71 -4.09 -13.59 -8.43
CA ASP A 71 -5.14 -12.65 -8.77
C ASP A 71 -5.65 -11.88 -7.54
N ILE A 72 -5.71 -12.52 -6.37
CA ILE A 72 -6.01 -11.88 -5.08
C ILE A 72 -4.86 -10.97 -4.66
N ILE A 73 -3.61 -11.43 -4.81
CA ILE A 73 -2.43 -10.59 -4.54
C ILE A 73 -2.45 -9.33 -5.40
N ASP A 74 -2.74 -9.48 -6.68
CA ASP A 74 -2.78 -8.35 -7.61
C ASP A 74 -3.91 -7.38 -7.27
N GLN A 75 -5.06 -7.87 -6.87
CA GLN A 75 -6.17 -7.02 -6.43
C GLN A 75 -5.84 -6.28 -5.12
N ILE A 76 -5.22 -6.94 -4.13
CA ILE A 76 -4.79 -6.29 -2.88
C ILE A 76 -3.75 -5.20 -3.16
N GLY A 77 -2.78 -5.47 -4.02
CA GLY A 77 -1.69 -4.55 -4.33
C GLY A 77 -2.03 -3.50 -5.39
N GLY A 78 -3.21 -3.59 -6.03
CA GLY A 78 -3.58 -2.71 -7.15
C GLY A 78 -2.70 -2.93 -8.38
N TRP A 79 -2.18 -4.14 -8.58
CA TRP A 79 -1.42 -4.49 -9.79
C TRP A 79 -2.34 -4.96 -10.89
N THR A 80 -1.95 -4.70 -12.13
CA THR A 80 -2.63 -5.23 -13.31
C THR A 80 -2.08 -6.62 -13.60
N THR A 81 -2.96 -7.63 -13.61
CA THR A 81 -2.57 -8.96 -14.09
C THR A 81 -2.82 -9.04 -15.57
N THR A 82 -1.78 -9.37 -16.33
CA THR A 82 -1.91 -9.71 -17.75
C THR A 82 -2.44 -11.14 -17.87
N GLY A 83 -3.75 -11.31 -17.97
CA GLY A 83 -4.37 -12.62 -18.13
C GLY A 83 -5.87 -12.54 -18.37
N ILE A 84 -6.40 -13.55 -19.06
CA ILE A 84 -7.80 -13.64 -19.51
C ILE A 84 -8.80 -13.67 -18.33
N GLY A 85 -8.37 -14.08 -17.14
CA GLY A 85 -9.22 -14.19 -15.94
C GLY A 85 -9.70 -12.86 -15.35
N HIS A 86 -9.00 -11.75 -15.63
CA HIS A 86 -9.37 -10.42 -15.13
C HIS A 86 -10.48 -9.71 -15.92
N ALA A 87 -10.77 -10.16 -17.13
CA ALA A 87 -11.84 -9.59 -17.96
C ALA A 87 -13.24 -10.00 -17.51
N TYR A 88 -13.37 -11.01 -16.67
CA TYR A 88 -14.64 -11.61 -16.26
C TYR A 88 -14.85 -11.50 -14.75
N GLY A 89 -15.39 -10.37 -14.29
CA GLY A 89 -15.87 -10.25 -12.93
C GLY A 89 -15.54 -8.92 -12.27
N ARG A 90 -16.28 -8.62 -11.19
CA ARG A 90 -16.11 -7.41 -10.36
C ARG A 90 -14.96 -7.52 -9.35
N GLY A 91 -14.08 -8.52 -9.50
CA GLY A 91 -13.03 -8.83 -8.54
C GLY A 91 -13.55 -9.54 -7.29
N TYR A 92 -12.65 -9.75 -6.34
CA TYR A 92 -12.97 -10.38 -5.05
C TYR A 92 -13.61 -9.39 -4.08
N ARG A 93 -14.53 -9.90 -3.26
CA ARG A 93 -15.16 -9.11 -2.20
C ARG A 93 -14.13 -8.76 -1.12
N VAL A 94 -14.34 -7.63 -0.45
CA VAL A 94 -13.45 -7.11 0.58
C VAL A 94 -13.19 -8.12 1.70
N GLU A 95 -14.19 -8.93 2.05
CA GLU A 95 -14.07 -9.95 3.09
C GLU A 95 -13.05 -11.04 2.73
N ILE A 96 -12.95 -11.39 1.44
CA ILE A 96 -11.96 -12.35 0.94
C ILE A 96 -10.55 -11.75 1.00
N LEU A 97 -10.41 -10.50 0.56
CA LEU A 97 -9.14 -9.79 0.63
C LEU A 97 -8.67 -9.64 2.09
N ALA A 98 -9.58 -9.27 2.99
CA ALA A 98 -9.30 -9.13 4.42
C ALA A 98 -8.87 -10.46 5.06
N LYS A 99 -9.45 -11.59 4.65
CA LYS A 99 -9.05 -12.93 5.11
C LYS A 99 -7.58 -13.22 4.80
N TRP A 100 -7.11 -12.86 3.60
CA TRP A 100 -5.72 -13.06 3.21
C TRP A 100 -4.77 -12.08 3.90
N MET A 101 -5.20 -10.83 4.06
CA MET A 101 -4.43 -9.83 4.81
C MET A 101 -4.20 -10.23 6.27
N LYS A 102 -5.20 -10.83 6.93
CA LYS A 102 -5.07 -11.36 8.30
C LYS A 102 -4.02 -12.46 8.42
N LYS A 103 -3.80 -13.27 7.38
CA LYS A 103 -2.78 -14.33 7.41
C LYS A 103 -1.34 -13.80 7.44
N ILE A 104 -1.11 -12.58 6.99
CA ILE A 104 0.21 -11.93 6.99
C ILE A 104 0.36 -10.87 8.07
N GLU A 105 -0.68 -10.65 8.89
CA GLU A 105 -0.63 -9.75 10.04
C GLU A 105 0.33 -10.32 11.10
N CYS A 106 1.22 -9.44 11.59
CA CYS A 106 2.15 -9.83 12.64
C CYS A 106 1.49 -9.74 14.01
#